data_2ea97eed141fb9b5b123eebfd4d62a0d
#
_entry.id   2ea97eed141fb9b5b123eebfd4d62a0d
#
_cell.length_a   1.000
_cell.length_b   1.000
_cell.length_c   1.000
_cell.angle_alpha   90.00
_cell.angle_beta   90.00
_cell.angle_gamma   90.00
#
_symmetry.space_group_name_H-M   'P 1'
#
loop_
_entity.id
_entity.type
_entity.pdbx_description
1 polymer ?
#
loop_
_entity_poly.entity_id
_entity_poly.type
_entity_poly.pdbx_seq_one_letter_code
_entity_poly.pdbx_strand_id
1 'polypeptide(L)'
;MKFRHTLAASVALIPVALLSTPAFAQSTGSVDFDEEIVVTGSSSTDVAGIASPDTSKAKSVLNQEIISRQNPGQTILDTINLIPGVNFTNNDAYGSSGGQLTIRGFSEDRISLTFDGVPLNDSGNYAVYSNQQLDPELIEQVNVNLGSTDVDSPTAAASGSTVNYRTIVPTEDFGVRVSGSAGEFKFFRLFGLVNTGALTPFGTRAFFSASSSSNDNPFNNYGRVRKKQFNARLYQPIGSDGDFVSVAGHYNENRTNFFGSVPLRLDANRVVGSGSGNRFPFNNDEREYNINY
;
A
#
# COMPACT_ATOMS: atom_id res chain seq x y z
N MET A 1 2.64 58.75 27.56
CA MET A 1 1.38 58.60 26.83
C MET A 1 1.36 57.23 26.20
N LYS A 2 0.66 56.25 26.80
CA LYS A 2 0.62 54.86 26.39
C LYS A 2 -0.72 54.59 25.69
N PHE A 3 -0.72 54.32 24.40
CA PHE A 3 -1.90 53.83 23.68
C PHE A 3 -1.89 52.31 23.68
N ARG A 4 -2.90 51.74 24.35
CA ARG A 4 -3.24 50.32 24.27
C ARG A 4 -4.29 50.16 23.19
N HIS A 5 -3.99 49.43 22.12
CA HIS A 5 -4.99 49.00 21.15
C HIS A 5 -5.49 47.62 21.54
N THR A 6 -6.69 47.53 22.00
CA THR A 6 -7.47 46.32 22.17
C THR A 6 -8.09 45.96 20.81
N LEU A 7 -7.64 44.90 20.18
CA LEU A 7 -8.32 44.31 19.03
C LEU A 7 -9.46 43.41 19.56
N ALA A 8 -10.69 43.84 19.31
CA ALA A 8 -11.86 43.02 19.48
C ALA A 8 -12.04 42.17 18.20
N ALA A 9 -11.83 40.89 18.29
CA ALA A 9 -12.13 39.94 17.22
C ALA A 9 -13.62 39.58 17.30
N SER A 10 -14.41 40.12 16.38
CA SER A 10 -15.81 39.72 16.18
C SER A 10 -15.85 38.43 15.39
N VAL A 11 -16.16 37.31 16.04
CA VAL A 11 -16.45 36.03 15.37
C VAL A 11 -17.90 36.11 14.89
N ALA A 12 -18.10 36.32 13.60
CA ALA A 12 -19.39 36.19 12.95
C ALA A 12 -19.68 34.68 12.74
N LEU A 13 -20.56 34.15 13.57
CA LEU A 13 -21.18 32.83 13.36
C LEU A 13 -22.16 32.92 12.20
N ILE A 14 -21.77 32.46 11.03
CA ILE A 14 -22.69 32.24 9.91
C ILE A 14 -23.24 30.83 10.08
N PRO A 15 -24.56 30.64 10.25
CA PRO A 15 -25.17 29.34 10.17
C PRO A 15 -25.24 28.95 8.70
N VAL A 16 -24.27 28.15 8.22
CA VAL A 16 -24.40 27.48 6.93
C VAL A 16 -25.38 26.33 7.13
N ALA A 17 -26.63 26.55 6.78
CA ALA A 17 -27.57 25.47 6.59
C ALA A 17 -27.16 24.71 5.32
N LEU A 18 -26.30 23.69 5.46
CA LEU A 18 -26.03 22.72 4.45
C LEU A 18 -27.26 21.82 4.35
N LEU A 19 -28.10 22.09 3.37
CA LEU A 19 -29.03 21.11 2.81
C LEU A 19 -28.13 20.08 2.08
N SER A 20 -27.56 19.15 2.83
CA SER A 20 -26.91 17.99 2.25
C SER A 20 -28.00 17.09 1.70
N THR A 21 -28.19 17.09 0.39
CA THR A 21 -28.72 15.92 -0.28
C THR A 21 -27.79 14.76 0.08
N PRO A 22 -28.29 13.59 0.50
CA PRO A 22 -27.43 12.45 0.72
C PRO A 22 -26.76 12.13 -0.62
N ALA A 23 -25.50 12.50 -0.77
CA ALA A 23 -24.65 11.93 -1.79
C ALA A 23 -24.43 10.48 -1.32
N PHE A 24 -25.12 9.54 -1.92
CA PHE A 24 -24.73 8.17 -1.84
C PHE A 24 -23.35 8.08 -2.50
N ALA A 25 -22.31 8.06 -1.69
CA ALA A 25 -21.01 7.66 -2.14
C ALA A 25 -21.15 6.21 -2.57
N GLN A 26 -21.33 5.98 -3.87
CA GLN A 26 -21.24 4.63 -4.41
C GLN A 26 -19.84 4.13 -4.11
N SER A 27 -19.77 3.02 -3.41
CA SER A 27 -18.50 2.44 -3.00
C SER A 27 -17.71 2.08 -4.26
N THR A 28 -16.51 2.61 -4.36
CA THR A 28 -15.54 2.29 -5.41
C THR A 28 -15.22 0.80 -5.37
N GLY A 29 -16.05 -0.06 -5.99
CA GLY A 29 -15.77 -1.49 -6.14
C GLY A 29 -15.31 -2.24 -4.87
N SER A 30 -15.36 -1.58 -3.72
CA SER A 30 -15.22 -2.24 -2.45
C SER A 30 -16.47 -3.06 -2.20
N VAL A 31 -16.30 -4.25 -1.71
CA VAL A 31 -17.39 -5.10 -1.21
C VAL A 31 -18.22 -4.24 -0.26
N ASP A 32 -19.54 -4.24 -0.42
CA ASP A 32 -20.44 -3.68 0.58
C ASP A 32 -20.07 -4.27 1.94
N PHE A 33 -19.63 -3.43 2.84
CA PHE A 33 -19.05 -3.85 4.11
C PHE A 33 -20.12 -4.33 5.12
N ASP A 34 -21.38 -4.19 4.77
CA ASP A 34 -22.51 -4.68 5.55
C ASP A 34 -22.85 -6.17 5.32
N GLU A 35 -22.31 -6.77 4.27
CA GLU A 35 -22.28 -8.22 4.21
C GLU A 35 -20.97 -8.67 4.88
N GLU A 36 -21.07 -9.00 6.17
CA GLU A 36 -20.19 -9.96 6.78
C GLU A 36 -20.04 -11.11 5.77
N ILE A 37 -18.87 -11.16 5.08
CA ILE A 37 -18.55 -12.36 4.30
C ILE A 37 -18.33 -13.43 5.36
N VAL A 38 -19.42 -13.98 5.84
CA VAL A 38 -19.40 -15.25 6.53
C VAL A 38 -18.93 -16.23 5.47
N VAL A 39 -17.64 -16.49 5.45
CA VAL A 39 -17.07 -17.63 4.77
C VAL A 39 -17.60 -18.86 5.51
N THR A 40 -18.86 -19.15 5.30
CA THR A 40 -19.45 -20.44 5.65
C THR A 40 -18.71 -21.45 4.78
N GLY A 41 -17.87 -22.22 5.44
CA GLY A 41 -16.93 -23.13 4.84
C GLY A 41 -17.49 -23.91 3.67
N SER A 42 -16.61 -24.12 2.72
CA SER A 42 -16.70 -24.92 1.50
C SER A 42 -17.43 -24.28 0.30
N SER A 43 -16.92 -23.15 -0.19
CA SER A 43 -16.98 -22.96 -1.63
C SER A 43 -15.80 -23.74 -2.24
N SER A 44 -16.10 -24.71 -3.08
CA SER A 44 -15.09 -25.49 -3.84
C SER A 44 -14.24 -24.65 -4.81
N THR A 45 -14.40 -23.34 -4.76
CA THR A 45 -13.71 -22.33 -5.60
C THR A 45 -12.52 -21.67 -4.90
N ASP A 46 -12.36 -21.88 -3.58
CA ASP A 46 -11.25 -21.31 -2.84
C ASP A 46 -9.97 -22.11 -3.10
N VAL A 47 -9.02 -21.51 -3.76
CA VAL A 47 -7.69 -22.09 -4.02
C VAL A 47 -6.70 -21.53 -3.01
N ALA A 48 -6.12 -22.40 -2.20
CA ALA A 48 -5.10 -22.03 -1.20
C ALA A 48 -5.53 -20.93 -0.21
N GLY A 49 -6.84 -20.82 0.09
CA GLY A 49 -7.40 -19.81 1.00
C GLY A 49 -7.64 -18.45 0.35
N ILE A 50 -7.50 -18.35 -0.97
CA ILE A 50 -7.88 -17.17 -1.72
C ILE A 50 -9.35 -17.30 -2.08
N ALA A 51 -10.19 -16.43 -1.52
CA ALA A 51 -11.61 -16.43 -1.80
C ALA A 51 -11.89 -15.86 -3.19
N SER A 52 -12.75 -16.54 -3.93
CA SER A 52 -13.30 -16.07 -5.22
C SER A 52 -14.79 -15.84 -5.06
N PRO A 53 -15.20 -14.61 -4.71
CA PRO A 53 -16.60 -14.29 -4.50
C PRO A 53 -17.46 -14.58 -5.73
N ASP A 54 -18.70 -15.03 -5.51
CA ASP A 54 -19.68 -15.25 -6.58
C ASP A 54 -20.22 -13.90 -7.09
N THR A 55 -19.45 -13.30 -7.96
CA THR A 55 -19.77 -12.01 -8.60
C THR A 55 -19.63 -12.12 -10.11
N SER A 56 -20.25 -11.19 -10.85
CA SER A 56 -20.13 -11.13 -12.31
C SER A 56 -18.72 -10.78 -12.79
N LYS A 57 -17.84 -10.32 -11.88
CA LYS A 57 -16.45 -9.96 -12.17
C LYS A 57 -15.52 -11.07 -11.69
N ALA A 58 -14.42 -11.28 -12.41
CA ALA A 58 -13.33 -12.14 -11.92
C ALA A 58 -12.62 -11.45 -10.76
N LYS A 59 -13.02 -11.77 -9.54
CA LYS A 59 -12.54 -11.15 -8.31
C LYS A 59 -11.85 -12.18 -7.43
N SER A 60 -10.76 -11.77 -6.81
CA SER A 60 -10.06 -12.53 -5.78
C SER A 60 -9.86 -11.67 -4.53
N VAL A 61 -10.03 -12.28 -3.37
CA VAL A 61 -9.93 -11.62 -2.07
C VAL A 61 -8.88 -12.33 -1.23
N LEU A 62 -7.91 -11.58 -0.71
CA LEU A 62 -6.97 -12.07 0.29
C LEU A 62 -7.31 -11.42 1.63
N ASN A 63 -7.54 -12.23 2.62
CA ASN A 63 -7.80 -11.78 3.99
C ASN A 63 -6.50 -11.67 4.80
N GLN A 64 -6.59 -11.09 5.99
CA GLN A 64 -5.45 -10.90 6.88
C GLN A 64 -4.79 -12.22 7.30
N GLU A 65 -5.53 -13.32 7.35
CA GLU A 65 -4.97 -14.62 7.69
C GLU A 65 -3.90 -15.05 6.67
N ILE A 66 -4.21 -14.91 5.37
CA ILE A 66 -3.26 -15.22 4.29
C ILE A 66 -2.10 -14.22 4.31
N ILE A 67 -2.40 -12.94 4.46
CA ILE A 67 -1.39 -11.87 4.48
C ILE A 67 -0.40 -12.11 5.63
N SER A 68 -0.89 -12.47 6.80
CA SER A 68 -0.06 -12.70 8.00
C SER A 68 0.85 -13.94 7.92
N ARG A 69 0.54 -14.88 7.04
CA ARG A 69 1.36 -16.08 6.79
C ARG A 69 2.51 -15.84 5.83
N GLN A 70 2.54 -14.67 5.17
CA GLN A 70 3.61 -14.33 4.23
C GLN A 70 4.88 -13.91 4.96
N ASN A 71 6.00 -13.84 4.23
CA ASN A 71 7.27 -13.45 4.81
C ASN A 71 7.19 -12.03 5.40
N PRO A 72 7.56 -11.84 6.68
CA PRO A 72 7.62 -10.51 7.27
C PRO A 72 8.62 -9.64 6.52
N GLY A 73 8.17 -8.49 6.03
CA GLY A 73 9.01 -7.56 5.29
C GLY A 73 8.77 -7.53 3.79
N GLN A 74 8.06 -8.49 3.24
CA GLN A 74 7.54 -8.40 1.88
C GLN A 74 6.48 -7.30 1.78
N THR A 75 6.32 -6.75 0.59
CA THR A 75 5.23 -5.80 0.32
C THR A 75 3.93 -6.56 0.05
N ILE A 76 2.81 -5.87 0.18
CA ILE A 76 1.51 -6.44 -0.19
C ILE A 76 1.45 -6.81 -1.68
N LEU A 77 2.24 -6.13 -2.52
CA LEU A 77 2.35 -6.45 -3.95
C LEU A 77 2.94 -7.84 -4.18
N ASP A 78 3.89 -8.27 -3.33
CA ASP A 78 4.37 -9.66 -3.34
C ASP A 78 3.29 -10.64 -2.94
N THR A 79 2.50 -10.29 -1.94
CA THR A 79 1.41 -11.15 -1.45
C THR A 79 0.37 -11.41 -2.52
N ILE A 80 0.00 -10.40 -3.32
CA ILE A 80 -0.98 -10.60 -4.40
C ILE A 80 -0.47 -11.47 -5.56
N ASN A 81 0.83 -11.77 -5.64
CA ASN A 81 1.36 -12.78 -6.57
C ASN A 81 0.77 -14.19 -6.36
N LEU A 82 0.16 -14.44 -5.21
CA LEU A 82 -0.57 -15.69 -4.97
C LEU A 82 -1.81 -15.82 -5.86
N ILE A 83 -2.31 -14.71 -6.42
CA ILE A 83 -3.52 -14.68 -7.25
C ILE A 83 -3.13 -15.05 -8.69
N PRO A 84 -3.76 -16.06 -9.29
CA PRO A 84 -3.50 -16.42 -10.68
C PRO A 84 -3.72 -15.24 -11.64
N GLY A 85 -2.72 -14.96 -12.47
CA GLY A 85 -2.75 -13.85 -13.43
C GLY A 85 -2.23 -12.52 -12.90
N VAL A 86 -1.83 -12.46 -11.63
CA VAL A 86 -1.05 -11.35 -11.06
C VAL A 86 0.42 -11.72 -11.09
N ASN A 87 1.26 -10.77 -11.47
CA ASN A 87 2.71 -10.90 -11.43
C ASN A 87 3.34 -9.59 -10.96
N PHE A 88 4.04 -9.65 -9.85
CA PHE A 88 4.86 -8.56 -9.36
C PHE A 88 6.32 -9.00 -9.33
N THR A 89 7.18 -8.24 -10.00
CA THR A 89 8.61 -8.49 -10.08
C THR A 89 9.34 -7.46 -9.23
N ASN A 90 10.10 -7.90 -8.24
CA ASN A 90 10.85 -7.03 -7.34
C ASN A 90 12.20 -6.60 -7.91
N ASN A 91 12.62 -5.37 -7.61
CA ASN A 91 13.97 -4.88 -7.85
C ASN A 91 14.93 -5.23 -6.71
N ASP A 92 14.43 -5.64 -5.56
CA ASP A 92 15.21 -6.11 -4.41
C ASP A 92 14.59 -7.36 -3.79
N ALA A 93 15.28 -7.96 -2.84
CA ALA A 93 14.85 -9.23 -2.24
C ALA A 93 13.54 -9.12 -1.41
N TYR A 94 13.14 -7.92 -1.02
CA TYR A 94 12.01 -7.68 -0.10
C TYR A 94 10.98 -6.69 -0.63
N GLY A 95 11.10 -6.27 -1.89
CA GLY A 95 10.10 -5.42 -2.56
C GLY A 95 10.06 -3.97 -2.10
N SER A 96 11.11 -3.47 -1.45
CA SER A 96 11.16 -2.12 -0.89
C SER A 96 11.89 -1.10 -1.77
N SER A 97 12.45 -1.51 -2.92
CA SER A 97 13.17 -0.61 -3.82
C SER A 97 12.54 -0.48 -5.21
N GLY A 98 11.29 -0.80 -5.33
CA GLY A 98 10.57 -0.76 -6.60
C GLY A 98 10.30 -2.16 -7.16
N GLY A 99 9.60 -2.20 -8.26
CA GLY A 99 9.20 -3.42 -8.93
C GLY A 99 8.26 -3.11 -10.07
N GLN A 100 7.74 -4.11 -10.71
CA GLN A 100 6.78 -3.99 -11.79
C GLN A 100 5.58 -4.90 -11.55
N LEU A 101 4.40 -4.31 -11.52
CA LEU A 101 3.13 -5.03 -11.39
C LEU A 101 2.49 -5.23 -12.76
N THR A 102 2.09 -6.46 -13.04
CA THR A 102 1.23 -6.77 -14.18
C THR A 102 0.07 -7.66 -13.74
N ILE A 103 -1.12 -7.40 -14.26
CA ILE A 103 -2.30 -8.22 -14.01
C ILE A 103 -2.93 -8.59 -15.36
N ARG A 104 -2.98 -9.89 -15.68
CA ARG A 104 -3.47 -10.39 -16.96
C ARG A 104 -2.86 -9.68 -18.19
N GLY A 105 -1.56 -9.32 -18.08
CA GLY A 105 -0.82 -8.65 -19.14
C GLY A 105 -0.98 -7.12 -19.19
N PHE A 106 -1.84 -6.54 -18.37
CA PHE A 106 -1.89 -5.08 -18.20
C PHE A 106 -0.79 -4.62 -17.27
N SER A 107 -0.06 -3.58 -17.67
CA SER A 107 0.97 -2.93 -16.87
C SER A 107 0.36 -2.05 -15.77
N GLU A 108 1.18 -1.68 -14.80
CA GLU A 108 0.78 -0.96 -13.60
C GLU A 108 0.07 0.37 -13.87
N ASP A 109 0.40 1.06 -14.95
CA ASP A 109 -0.25 2.30 -15.40
C ASP A 109 -1.70 2.10 -15.85
N ARG A 110 -2.12 0.85 -16.06
CA ARG A 110 -3.49 0.43 -16.39
C ARG A 110 -4.24 -0.22 -15.25
N ILE A 111 -3.65 -0.25 -14.07
CA ILE A 111 -4.21 -0.86 -12.87
C ILE A 111 -4.54 0.25 -11.89
N SER A 112 -5.79 0.31 -11.42
CA SER A 112 -6.14 1.20 -10.31
C SER A 112 -5.73 0.56 -8.99
N LEU A 113 -4.91 1.27 -8.23
CA LEU A 113 -4.51 0.87 -6.89
C LEU A 113 -5.06 1.86 -5.89
N THR A 114 -5.85 1.38 -4.94
CA THR A 114 -6.39 2.21 -3.87
C THR A 114 -6.14 1.60 -2.50
N PHE A 115 -6.12 2.46 -1.52
CA PHE A 115 -6.00 2.11 -0.12
C PHE A 115 -7.02 2.92 0.68
N ASP A 116 -7.95 2.24 1.34
CA ASP A 116 -9.11 2.87 1.99
C ASP A 116 -9.81 3.92 1.09
N GLY A 117 -9.90 3.65 -0.22
CA GLY A 117 -10.49 4.54 -1.22
C GLY A 117 -9.57 5.66 -1.74
N VAL A 118 -8.38 5.83 -1.19
CA VAL A 118 -7.40 6.82 -1.65
C VAL A 118 -6.53 6.22 -2.75
N PRO A 119 -6.39 6.88 -3.93
CA PRO A 119 -5.53 6.38 -5.00
C PRO A 119 -4.05 6.42 -4.60
N LEU A 120 -3.34 5.35 -4.89
CA LEU A 120 -1.91 5.20 -4.68
C LEU A 120 -1.10 5.25 -5.99
N ASN A 121 -1.75 5.30 -7.13
CA ASN A 121 -1.05 5.52 -8.39
C ASN A 121 -0.46 6.93 -8.43
N ASP A 122 0.72 7.05 -9.00
CA ASP A 122 1.33 8.35 -9.26
C ASP A 122 0.43 9.22 -10.16
N SER A 123 0.30 10.50 -9.83
CA SER A 123 -0.58 11.41 -10.57
C SER A 123 -0.03 11.80 -11.95
N GLY A 124 1.27 11.64 -12.20
CA GLY A 124 1.91 12.03 -13.44
C GLY A 124 1.96 10.92 -14.49
N ASN A 125 2.25 9.70 -14.06
CA ASN A 125 2.45 8.55 -14.97
C ASN A 125 1.65 7.31 -14.59
N TYR A 126 0.83 7.39 -13.54
CA TYR A 126 0.02 6.30 -12.99
C TYR A 126 0.81 5.08 -12.49
N ALA A 127 2.11 5.21 -12.30
CA ALA A 127 2.95 4.14 -11.78
C ALA A 127 2.56 3.72 -10.37
N VAL A 128 2.84 2.47 -10.03
CA VAL A 128 2.65 1.89 -8.70
C VAL A 128 4.00 1.66 -8.06
N TYR A 129 4.25 2.32 -6.95
CA TYR A 129 5.53 2.22 -6.24
C TYR A 129 5.44 1.27 -5.05
N SER A 130 6.23 0.20 -5.09
CA SER A 130 6.27 -0.80 -4.02
C SER A 130 6.81 -0.25 -2.68
N ASN A 131 7.72 0.70 -2.74
CA ASN A 131 8.29 1.35 -1.56
C ASN A 131 7.29 2.27 -0.82
N GLN A 132 6.19 2.65 -1.44
CA GLN A 132 5.12 3.45 -0.83
C GLN A 132 4.06 2.61 -0.13
N GLN A 133 4.09 1.28 -0.30
CA GLN A 133 3.09 0.40 0.29
C GLN A 133 3.22 0.35 1.82
N LEU A 134 2.07 0.19 2.49
CA LEU A 134 2.00 0.03 3.94
C LEU A 134 2.62 -1.30 4.39
N ASP A 135 2.94 -1.34 5.68
CA ASP A 135 3.29 -2.60 6.32
C ASP A 135 2.13 -3.61 6.20
N PRO A 136 2.38 -4.85 5.76
CA PRO A 136 1.33 -5.85 5.55
C PRO A 136 0.48 -6.13 6.79
N GLU A 137 1.06 -5.95 7.98
CA GLU A 137 0.36 -6.13 9.26
C GLU A 137 -0.79 -5.14 9.47
N LEU A 138 -0.81 -4.04 8.72
CA LEU A 138 -1.87 -3.03 8.75
C LEU A 138 -2.96 -3.25 7.71
N ILE A 139 -2.83 -4.29 6.89
CA ILE A 139 -3.79 -4.58 5.82
C ILE A 139 -4.71 -5.71 6.29
N GLU A 140 -5.99 -5.42 6.35
CA GLU A 140 -7.03 -6.37 6.72
C GLU A 140 -7.41 -7.27 5.54
N GLN A 141 -7.53 -6.64 4.37
CA GLN A 141 -8.03 -7.30 3.17
C GLN A 141 -7.49 -6.65 1.90
N VAL A 142 -7.25 -7.46 0.88
CA VAL A 142 -6.97 -7.00 -0.49
C VAL A 142 -8.00 -7.59 -1.43
N ASN A 143 -8.66 -6.73 -2.21
CA ASN A 143 -9.56 -7.11 -3.27
C ASN A 143 -8.90 -6.84 -4.61
N VAL A 144 -8.85 -7.84 -5.48
CA VAL A 144 -8.29 -7.73 -6.82
C VAL A 144 -9.35 -8.10 -7.86
N ASN A 145 -9.75 -7.15 -8.68
CA ASN A 145 -10.55 -7.42 -9.87
C ASN A 145 -9.62 -7.66 -11.04
N LEU A 146 -9.77 -8.80 -11.69
CA LEU A 146 -8.86 -9.29 -12.72
C LEU A 146 -9.39 -9.00 -14.14
N GLY A 147 -8.67 -8.17 -14.88
CA GLY A 147 -8.99 -7.87 -16.29
C GLY A 147 -10.16 -6.92 -16.48
N SER A 148 -10.65 -6.28 -15.43
CA SER A 148 -11.66 -5.24 -15.48
C SER A 148 -11.43 -4.19 -14.41
N THR A 149 -11.75 -2.95 -14.73
CA THR A 149 -11.68 -1.82 -13.78
C THR A 149 -13.10 -1.42 -13.40
N ASP A 150 -13.28 -1.02 -12.15
CA ASP A 150 -14.55 -0.48 -11.69
C ASP A 150 -14.80 0.90 -12.32
N VAL A 151 -16.07 1.19 -12.63
CA VAL A 151 -16.47 2.43 -13.34
C VAL A 151 -16.13 3.68 -12.50
N ASP A 152 -16.15 3.56 -11.21
CA ASP A 152 -15.86 4.59 -10.22
C ASP A 152 -14.39 4.61 -9.77
N SER A 153 -13.52 3.89 -10.47
CA SER A 153 -12.09 3.89 -10.19
C SER A 153 -11.51 5.30 -10.28
N PRO A 154 -10.77 5.77 -9.26
CA PRO A 154 -10.18 7.11 -9.25
C PRO A 154 -9.01 7.28 -10.22
N THR A 155 -8.47 6.19 -10.75
CA THR A 155 -7.32 6.22 -11.66
C THR A 155 -7.79 6.30 -13.11
N ALA A 156 -7.64 7.46 -13.72
CA ALA A 156 -8.18 7.76 -15.06
C ALA A 156 -7.64 6.84 -16.17
N ALA A 157 -6.40 6.37 -16.06
CA ALA A 157 -5.78 5.47 -17.05
C ALA A 157 -6.14 4.00 -16.83
N ALA A 158 -6.74 3.64 -15.71
CA ALA A 158 -7.03 2.26 -15.37
C ALA A 158 -8.07 1.66 -16.32
N SER A 159 -7.72 0.58 -16.96
CA SER A 159 -8.58 -0.17 -17.87
C SER A 159 -8.42 -1.69 -17.75
N GLY A 160 -7.42 -2.13 -16.96
CA GLY A 160 -7.00 -3.52 -16.91
C GLY A 160 -7.45 -4.24 -15.65
N SER A 161 -7.39 -3.61 -14.51
CA SER A 161 -7.64 -4.25 -13.22
C SER A 161 -7.80 -3.21 -12.11
N THR A 162 -8.33 -3.65 -10.97
CA THR A 162 -8.42 -2.84 -9.75
C THR A 162 -7.83 -3.63 -8.58
N VAL A 163 -7.01 -2.99 -7.77
CA VAL A 163 -6.47 -3.53 -6.52
C VAL A 163 -6.85 -2.58 -5.39
N ASN A 164 -7.67 -3.03 -4.47
CA ASN A 164 -8.14 -2.23 -3.35
C ASN A 164 -7.66 -2.84 -2.03
N TYR A 165 -6.92 -2.07 -1.25
CA TYR A 165 -6.51 -2.42 0.10
C TYR A 165 -7.48 -1.82 1.12
N ARG A 166 -7.77 -2.62 2.12
CA ARG A 166 -8.46 -2.15 3.33
C ARG A 166 -7.52 -2.28 4.51
N THR A 167 -7.39 -1.23 5.30
CA THR A 167 -6.59 -1.26 6.51
C THR A 167 -7.37 -1.76 7.71
N ILE A 168 -6.65 -2.30 8.70
CA ILE A 168 -7.24 -2.76 9.96
C ILE A 168 -7.95 -1.61 10.68
N VAL A 169 -9.03 -1.95 11.35
CA VAL A 169 -9.69 -1.07 12.32
C VAL A 169 -9.06 -1.29 13.70
N PRO A 170 -8.85 -0.22 14.51
CA PRO A 170 -8.40 -0.39 15.89
C PRO A 170 -9.31 -1.35 16.67
N THR A 171 -8.73 -2.22 17.49
CA THR A 171 -9.47 -3.20 18.28
C THR A 171 -10.11 -2.57 19.52
N GLU A 172 -11.18 -3.19 20.02
CA GLU A 172 -11.85 -2.75 21.27
C GLU A 172 -11.02 -3.08 22.51
N ASP A 173 -10.19 -4.09 22.42
CA ASP A 173 -9.28 -4.48 23.48
C ASP A 173 -7.92 -3.83 23.30
N PHE A 174 -7.28 -3.51 24.43
CA PHE A 174 -5.88 -3.10 24.43
C PHE A 174 -5.00 -4.25 23.93
N GLY A 175 -4.08 -3.93 23.01
CA GLY A 175 -3.19 -4.95 22.47
C GLY A 175 -1.87 -4.36 22.00
N VAL A 176 -0.82 -5.16 22.09
CA VAL A 176 0.51 -4.83 21.58
C VAL A 176 1.00 -5.98 20.72
N ARG A 177 1.48 -5.66 19.53
CA ARG A 177 2.15 -6.61 18.63
C ARG A 177 3.56 -6.10 18.36
N VAL A 178 4.55 -6.97 18.54
CA VAL A 178 5.95 -6.69 18.17
C VAL A 178 6.43 -7.86 17.32
N SER A 179 7.08 -7.57 16.20
CA SER A 179 7.74 -8.58 15.38
C SER A 179 9.12 -8.13 14.95
N GLY A 180 10.07 -9.06 14.98
CA GLY A 180 11.42 -8.88 14.49
C GLY A 180 11.73 -9.92 13.41
N SER A 181 12.39 -9.50 12.34
CA SER A 181 12.73 -10.40 11.22
C SER A 181 14.17 -10.14 10.80
N ALA A 182 14.86 -11.23 10.45
CA ALA A 182 16.20 -11.20 9.89
C ALA A 182 16.27 -12.17 8.70
N GLY A 183 17.10 -11.87 7.72
CA GLY A 183 17.20 -12.68 6.51
C GLY A 183 18.47 -12.41 5.72
N GLU A 184 18.51 -12.95 4.51
CA GLU A 184 19.61 -12.76 3.57
C GLU A 184 19.82 -11.28 3.22
N PHE A 185 20.92 -10.94 2.59
CA PHE A 185 21.32 -9.56 2.26
C PHE A 185 21.34 -8.63 3.47
N LYS A 186 21.67 -9.16 4.65
CA LYS A 186 21.67 -8.45 5.93
C LYS A 186 20.31 -7.80 6.23
N PHE A 187 19.23 -8.44 5.80
CA PHE A 187 17.90 -7.95 6.10
C PHE A 187 17.64 -7.98 7.60
N PHE A 188 17.16 -6.86 8.08
CA PHE A 188 16.66 -6.73 9.44
C PHE A 188 15.42 -5.84 9.43
N ARG A 189 14.37 -6.28 10.10
CA ARG A 189 13.14 -5.52 10.28
C ARG A 189 12.65 -5.61 11.71
N LEU A 190 12.19 -4.49 12.22
CA LEU A 190 11.46 -4.40 13.46
C LEU A 190 10.12 -3.69 13.19
N PHE A 191 9.05 -4.26 13.70
CA PHE A 191 7.70 -3.71 13.62
C PHE A 191 7.07 -3.73 15.00
N GLY A 192 6.34 -2.67 15.34
CA GLY A 192 5.54 -2.55 16.55
C GLY A 192 4.20 -1.91 16.24
N LEU A 193 3.15 -2.42 16.87
CA LEU A 193 1.79 -1.89 16.81
C LEU A 193 1.19 -1.91 18.21
N VAL A 194 0.52 -0.82 18.58
CA VAL A 194 -0.22 -0.68 19.82
C VAL A 194 -1.65 -0.30 19.50
N ASN A 195 -2.60 -1.11 19.92
CA ASN A 195 -4.01 -0.78 19.97
C ASN A 195 -4.36 -0.24 21.36
N THR A 196 -5.05 0.87 21.42
CA THR A 196 -5.44 1.51 22.70
C THR A 196 -6.57 0.79 23.43
N GLY A 197 -7.32 -0.03 22.71
CA GLY A 197 -8.63 -0.46 23.16
C GLY A 197 -9.63 0.70 23.17
N ALA A 198 -10.81 0.47 23.71
CA ALA A 198 -11.83 1.50 23.87
C ALA A 198 -11.38 2.58 24.88
N LEU A 199 -11.16 3.80 24.39
CA LEU A 199 -10.73 4.96 25.19
C LEU A 199 -11.91 5.66 25.88
N THR A 200 -13.11 5.51 25.32
CA THR A 200 -14.33 6.14 25.82
C THR A 200 -15.47 5.14 25.86
N PRO A 201 -16.52 5.40 26.68
CA PRO A 201 -17.73 4.57 26.67
C PRO A 201 -18.45 4.53 25.31
N PHE A 202 -18.15 5.46 24.43
CA PHE A 202 -18.72 5.54 23.07
C PHE A 202 -17.92 4.71 22.04
N GLY A 203 -16.89 3.97 22.47
CA GLY A 203 -16.10 3.09 21.61
C GLY A 203 -15.01 3.78 20.78
N THR A 204 -14.63 5.03 21.14
CA THR A 204 -13.45 5.69 20.52
C THR A 204 -12.21 4.82 20.76
N ARG A 205 -11.48 4.50 19.72
CA ARG A 205 -10.30 3.66 19.79
C ARG A 205 -9.25 4.07 18.76
N ALA A 206 -8.01 3.72 18.99
CA ALA A 206 -6.92 4.08 18.10
C ALA A 206 -5.88 2.97 18.00
N PHE A 207 -5.10 2.99 16.94
CA PHE A 207 -3.84 2.28 16.90
C PHE A 207 -2.69 3.21 16.49
N PHE A 208 -1.49 2.82 16.90
CA PHE A 208 -0.23 3.42 16.46
C PHE A 208 0.70 2.30 16.05
N SER A 209 1.40 2.45 14.94
CA SER A 209 2.44 1.52 14.52
C SER A 209 3.69 2.23 14.07
N ALA A 210 4.81 1.55 14.25
CA ALA A 210 6.11 1.98 13.74
C ALA A 210 6.87 0.78 13.22
N SER A 211 7.55 0.96 12.09
CA SER A 211 8.44 -0.05 11.54
C SER A 211 9.74 0.55 11.02
N SER A 212 10.76 -0.28 11.00
CA SER A 212 12.04 0.03 10.37
C SER A 212 12.59 -1.22 9.73
N SER A 213 12.94 -1.17 8.45
CA SER A 213 13.57 -2.26 7.73
C SER A 213 14.81 -1.78 6.97
N SER A 214 15.76 -2.68 6.80
CA SER A 214 16.92 -2.43 5.95
C SER A 214 17.47 -3.73 5.39
N ASN A 215 17.98 -3.69 4.16
CA ASN A 215 18.72 -4.77 3.52
C ASN A 215 19.77 -4.20 2.58
N ASP A 216 20.78 -5.00 2.28
CA ASP A 216 21.74 -4.66 1.23
C ASP A 216 21.13 -4.96 -0.14
N ASN A 217 21.57 -4.25 -1.17
CA ASN A 217 21.12 -4.49 -2.55
C ASN A 217 21.70 -5.82 -3.05
N PRO A 218 20.87 -6.79 -3.49
CA PRO A 218 21.35 -8.13 -3.87
C PRO A 218 22.13 -8.13 -5.20
N PHE A 219 21.89 -7.18 -6.08
CA PHE A 219 22.38 -7.30 -7.46
C PHE A 219 23.82 -6.82 -7.67
N ASN A 220 24.35 -5.97 -6.79
CA ASN A 220 25.70 -5.41 -6.98
C ASN A 220 26.57 -5.42 -5.73
N ASN A 221 26.11 -5.93 -4.62
CA ASN A 221 26.74 -5.80 -3.29
C ASN A 221 26.98 -4.34 -2.85
N TYR A 222 26.42 -3.37 -3.56
CA TYR A 222 26.49 -1.95 -3.24
C TYR A 222 25.14 -1.39 -2.92
N GLY A 223 25.15 -0.48 -1.97
CA GLY A 223 23.97 0.21 -1.57
C GLY A 223 23.10 -0.56 -0.60
N ARG A 224 22.21 0.17 0.01
CA ARG A 224 21.31 -0.30 1.03
C ARG A 224 19.91 0.25 0.80
N VAL A 225 18.94 -0.60 0.96
CA VAL A 225 17.53 -0.22 1.03
C VAL A 225 17.17 0.00 2.48
N ARG A 226 16.53 1.12 2.79
CA ARG A 226 16.03 1.44 4.14
C ARG A 226 14.64 2.00 4.03
N LYS A 227 13.75 1.52 4.89
CA LYS A 227 12.37 1.98 4.97
C LYS A 227 11.99 2.18 6.42
N LYS A 228 11.31 3.28 6.72
CA LYS A 228 10.69 3.54 8.02
C LYS A 228 9.27 3.97 7.79
N GLN A 229 8.36 3.46 8.62
CA GLN A 229 6.96 3.85 8.59
C GLN A 229 6.46 4.19 9.98
N PHE A 230 5.56 5.16 10.03
CA PHE A 230 4.78 5.51 11.21
C PHE A 230 3.33 5.66 10.76
N ASN A 231 2.44 4.94 11.41
CA ASN A 231 1.03 4.94 11.06
C ASN A 231 0.19 5.10 12.31
N ALA A 232 -0.92 5.82 12.18
CA ALA A 232 -1.89 5.98 13.25
C ALA A 232 -3.29 6.02 12.66
N ARG A 233 -4.27 5.50 13.38
CA ARG A 233 -5.69 5.61 13.05
C ARG A 233 -6.49 5.83 14.32
N LEU A 234 -7.35 6.84 14.28
CA LEU A 234 -8.40 7.06 15.26
C LEU A 234 -9.72 6.63 14.64
N TYR A 235 -10.53 5.93 15.39
CA TYR A 235 -11.83 5.42 14.95
C TYR A 235 -12.88 5.72 16.01
N GLN A 236 -14.01 6.26 15.56
CA GLN A 236 -15.16 6.55 16.40
C GLN A 236 -16.42 5.98 15.74
N PRO A 237 -17.02 4.93 16.31
CA PRO A 237 -18.34 4.47 15.87
C PRO A 237 -19.39 5.52 16.23
N ILE A 238 -20.43 5.63 15.39
CA ILE A 238 -21.56 6.54 15.56
C ILE A 238 -22.85 5.73 15.51
N GLY A 239 -23.62 5.79 16.59
CA GLY A 239 -24.89 5.04 16.66
C GLY A 239 -24.69 3.52 16.67
N SER A 240 -25.70 2.78 16.21
CA SER A 240 -25.74 1.32 16.18
C SER A 240 -25.73 0.72 14.78
N ASP A 241 -25.76 1.56 13.75
CA ASP A 241 -26.06 1.13 12.37
C ASP A 241 -24.79 0.97 11.50
N GLY A 242 -23.61 0.90 12.16
CA GLY A 242 -22.33 0.73 11.47
C GLY A 242 -21.66 2.03 11.04
N ASP A 243 -22.27 3.16 11.26
CA ASP A 243 -21.68 4.46 10.94
C ASP A 243 -20.45 4.76 11.78
N PHE A 244 -19.46 5.42 11.19
CA PHE A 244 -18.24 5.78 11.89
C PHE A 244 -17.57 7.02 11.31
N VAL A 245 -16.73 7.63 12.11
CA VAL A 245 -15.72 8.61 11.67
C VAL A 245 -14.34 8.04 11.94
N SER A 246 -13.46 8.09 10.94
CA SER A 246 -12.09 7.64 11.08
C SER A 246 -11.12 8.68 10.55
N VAL A 247 -10.03 8.91 11.29
CA VAL A 247 -8.91 9.75 10.86
C VAL A 247 -7.66 8.90 10.89
N ALA A 248 -6.98 8.80 9.75
CA ALA A 248 -5.73 8.06 9.63
C ALA A 248 -4.61 8.97 9.12
N GLY A 249 -3.39 8.70 9.60
CA GLY A 249 -2.17 9.34 9.15
C GLY A 249 -1.08 8.32 8.90
N HIS A 250 -0.39 8.45 7.76
CA HIS A 250 0.66 7.55 7.33
C HIS A 250 1.89 8.36 6.93
N TYR A 251 3.03 7.98 7.48
CA TYR A 251 4.32 8.55 7.13
C TYR A 251 5.26 7.44 6.69
N ASN A 252 5.92 7.63 5.56
CA ASN A 252 6.84 6.67 4.98
C ASN A 252 8.12 7.38 4.53
N GLU A 253 9.26 6.97 5.06
CA GLU A 253 10.59 7.42 4.63
C GLU A 253 11.32 6.26 3.98
N ASN A 254 11.71 6.43 2.72
CA ASN A 254 12.49 5.45 1.97
C ASN A 254 13.82 6.07 1.55
N ARG A 255 14.89 5.28 1.73
CA ARG A 255 16.22 5.58 1.20
C ARG A 255 16.75 4.35 0.51
N THR A 256 16.90 4.45 -0.79
CA THR A 256 17.25 3.33 -1.64
C THR A 256 18.36 3.74 -2.58
N ASN A 257 19.38 2.92 -2.65
CA ASN A 257 20.31 3.00 -3.78
C ASN A 257 19.67 2.24 -4.93
N PHE A 258 19.20 2.97 -5.91
CA PHE A 258 18.48 2.40 -7.04
C PHE A 258 19.42 1.75 -8.03
N PHE A 259 19.05 0.57 -8.50
CA PHE A 259 19.72 -0.11 -9.58
C PHE A 259 18.88 0.03 -10.87
N GLY A 260 19.37 0.84 -11.79
CA GLY A 260 18.71 1.02 -13.08
C GLY A 260 19.06 -0.10 -14.06
N SER A 261 18.08 -0.62 -14.77
CA SER A 261 18.30 -1.47 -15.93
C SER A 261 18.79 -0.62 -17.10
N VAL A 262 19.91 -0.97 -17.66
CA VAL A 262 20.42 -0.34 -18.89
C VAL A 262 20.17 -1.32 -20.03
N PRO A 263 19.43 -0.94 -21.11
CA PRO A 263 19.28 -1.79 -22.28
C PRO A 263 20.65 -2.09 -22.89
N LEU A 264 20.90 -3.35 -23.15
CA LEU A 264 22.13 -3.78 -23.78
C LEU A 264 22.05 -3.55 -25.29
N ARG A 265 23.04 -2.87 -25.83
CA ARG A 265 23.29 -2.78 -27.25
C ARG A 265 24.60 -3.51 -27.58
N LEU A 266 24.52 -4.46 -28.49
CA LEU A 266 25.71 -5.11 -29.01
C LEU A 266 26.30 -4.24 -30.10
N ASP A 267 27.48 -3.75 -29.87
CA ASP A 267 28.37 -3.20 -30.88
C ASP A 267 29.32 -4.28 -31.39
N ALA A 268 29.90 -4.12 -32.54
CA ALA A 268 30.70 -5.15 -33.24
C ALA A 268 31.79 -5.79 -32.35
N ASN A 269 32.23 -5.10 -31.30
CA ASN A 269 33.32 -5.59 -30.42
C ASN A 269 32.99 -5.48 -28.93
N ARG A 270 31.84 -4.98 -28.51
CA ARG A 270 31.51 -4.83 -27.09
C ARG A 270 30.03 -4.60 -26.84
N VAL A 271 29.60 -4.88 -25.62
CA VAL A 271 28.27 -4.53 -25.12
C VAL A 271 28.32 -3.08 -24.66
N VAL A 272 27.40 -2.25 -25.16
CA VAL A 272 27.26 -0.85 -24.74
C VAL A 272 25.81 -0.61 -24.29
N GLY A 273 25.63 0.29 -23.33
CA GLY A 273 24.30 0.74 -22.93
C GLY A 273 23.60 1.51 -24.05
N SER A 274 22.30 1.44 -24.15
CA SER A 274 21.52 2.22 -25.10
C SER A 274 21.40 3.68 -24.67
N GLY A 275 21.30 4.58 -25.65
CA GLY A 275 21.23 6.02 -25.41
C GLY A 275 22.62 6.63 -25.25
N SER A 276 22.81 7.83 -25.70
CA SER A 276 24.02 8.71 -25.58
C SER A 276 25.41 8.06 -25.46
N GLY A 277 25.60 6.83 -25.94
CA GLY A 277 26.89 6.16 -25.94
C GLY A 277 27.39 5.65 -24.58
N ASN A 278 26.52 5.53 -23.58
CA ASN A 278 26.88 5.03 -22.27
C ASN A 278 27.43 3.62 -22.36
N ARG A 279 28.63 3.47 -21.82
CA ARG A 279 29.29 2.19 -21.69
C ARG A 279 28.65 1.38 -20.55
N PHE A 280 28.51 0.07 -20.77
CA PHE A 280 28.14 -0.82 -19.68
C PHE A 280 29.26 -0.84 -18.63
N PRO A 281 29.00 -0.70 -17.34
CA PRO A 281 30.05 -0.71 -16.32
C PRO A 281 30.74 -2.08 -16.27
N PHE A 282 32.05 -2.08 -16.38
CA PHE A 282 32.86 -3.31 -16.38
C PHE A 282 33.59 -3.57 -15.06
N ASN A 283 33.63 -2.59 -14.18
CA ASN A 283 34.26 -2.70 -12.87
C ASN A 283 33.33 -2.25 -11.74
N ASN A 284 33.76 -2.52 -10.52
CA ASN A 284 32.97 -2.18 -9.36
C ASN A 284 32.79 -0.66 -9.19
N ASP A 285 33.80 0.12 -9.51
CA ASP A 285 33.78 1.57 -9.36
C ASP A 285 32.75 2.18 -10.32
N GLU A 286 32.68 1.70 -11.55
CA GLU A 286 31.66 2.11 -12.53
C GLU A 286 30.25 1.73 -12.10
N ARG A 287 30.08 0.64 -11.36
CA ARG A 287 28.79 0.23 -10.79
C ARG A 287 28.35 1.12 -9.64
N GLU A 288 29.28 1.62 -8.84
CA GLU A 288 28.97 2.54 -7.74
C GLU A 288 28.32 3.83 -8.24
N TYR A 289 28.76 4.36 -9.37
CA TYR A 289 28.21 5.60 -9.93
C TYR A 289 26.78 5.48 -10.46
N ASN A 290 26.35 4.29 -10.79
CA ASN A 290 25.00 4.06 -11.32
C ASN A 290 23.92 3.82 -10.24
N ILE A 291 24.28 3.85 -8.97
CA ILE A 291 23.44 3.40 -7.86
C ILE A 291 22.96 4.55 -6.98
N ASN A 292 23.51 5.74 -7.13
CA ASN A 292 23.21 6.85 -6.23
C ASN A 292 22.16 7.79 -6.82
N TYR A 293 20.98 7.72 -6.28
CA TYR A 293 19.94 8.76 -6.30
C TYR A 293 19.62 9.17 -4.88
#